data_40eb321048fbf576211c376f0f0090c0
#
_entry.id   40eb321048fbf576211c376f0f0090c0
#
_cell.length_a   1.000
_cell.length_b   1.000
_cell.length_c   1.000
_cell.angle_alpha   90.00
_cell.angle_beta   90.00
_cell.angle_gamma   90.00
#
_symmetry.space_group_name_H-M   'P 1'
#
loop_
_entity.id
_entity.type
_entity.pdbx_description
1 polymer ?
#
loop_
_entity_poly.entity_id
_entity_poly.type
_entity_poly.pdbx_seq_one_letter_code
_entity_poly.pdbx_strand_id
1 'polypeptide(L)'
;MFNLTISEIWNVVRALLDIGIVWAVIFFGLRIVRNNSRTIQIFKGILFIFIVKGIAMLIGLTTINYIADMVLSWGVVVVVIIFQPEIRMLLEKLGKTSVLTRLISLSNNEREHLVNELVKACEQMSSTKTGALISLEQGQNLSDYIKTGTSMNSQVSCELLCSIFQYGTPLHDGAVIIQGVKIACAAAYFPPTTKELPTSYGARHRAAVGISEITDSITIIVSEETGNISIAESGDLKVYSVAQLRAYLMERYQVESLDEEEPQSVFEPVAAKEEDEENESGDDLIPTEAVIVKYRRNRTGRKRRRKGSDRS
;
A
#
# COMPACT_ATOMS: atom_id res chain seq x y z
N MET A 1 41.61 -40.93 18.37
CA MET A 1 41.33 -39.55 18.75
C MET A 1 41.61 -38.68 17.57
N PHE A 2 40.55 -38.12 16.93
CA PHE A 2 40.71 -37.19 15.81
C PHE A 2 41.12 -35.84 16.39
N ASN A 3 42.43 -35.51 16.31
CA ASN A 3 42.90 -34.14 16.60
C ASN A 3 42.60 -33.26 15.36
N LEU A 4 41.36 -32.76 15.30
CA LEU A 4 41.02 -31.74 14.34
C LEU A 4 41.78 -30.45 14.72
N THR A 5 42.71 -30.05 13.89
CA THR A 5 43.41 -28.78 14.02
C THR A 5 42.42 -27.62 13.75
N ILE A 6 42.60 -26.50 14.41
CA ILE A 6 41.74 -25.29 14.26
C ILE A 6 41.64 -24.87 12.79
N SER A 7 42.70 -25.10 12.02
CA SER A 7 42.69 -24.84 10.55
C SER A 7 41.77 -25.77 9.74
N GLU A 8 41.61 -27.02 10.18
CA GLU A 8 40.68 -27.96 9.51
C GLU A 8 39.25 -27.63 9.81
N ILE A 9 38.93 -27.24 11.06
CA ILE A 9 37.59 -26.74 11.44
C ILE A 9 37.25 -25.51 10.62
N TRP A 10 38.18 -24.56 10.48
CA TRP A 10 37.98 -23.35 9.69
C TRP A 10 37.71 -23.63 8.23
N ASN A 11 38.43 -24.59 7.62
CA ASN A 11 38.21 -24.99 6.24
C ASN A 11 36.84 -25.64 6.03
N VAL A 12 36.38 -26.47 6.96
CA VAL A 12 35.03 -27.08 6.92
C VAL A 12 33.95 -26.00 7.05
N VAL A 13 34.09 -25.07 7.97
CA VAL A 13 33.13 -23.95 8.14
C VAL A 13 33.06 -23.09 6.86
N ARG A 14 34.22 -22.81 6.25
CA ARG A 14 34.29 -22.06 4.98
C ARG A 14 33.61 -22.79 3.84
N ALA A 15 33.83 -24.11 3.71
CA ALA A 15 33.18 -24.92 2.70
C ALA A 15 31.65 -24.99 2.89
N LEU A 16 31.17 -25.10 4.14
CA LEU A 16 29.74 -25.08 4.46
C LEU A 16 29.12 -23.73 4.15
N LEU A 17 29.80 -22.62 4.46
CA LEU A 17 29.34 -21.28 4.10
C LEU A 17 29.26 -21.09 2.58
N ASP A 18 30.26 -21.55 1.84
CA ASP A 18 30.28 -21.44 0.39
C ASP A 18 29.13 -22.21 -0.25
N ILE A 19 28.91 -23.46 0.17
CA ILE A 19 27.76 -24.27 -0.27
C ILE A 19 26.43 -23.60 0.13
N GLY A 20 26.33 -23.06 1.35
CA GLY A 20 25.14 -22.38 1.83
C GLY A 20 24.81 -21.11 1.03
N ILE A 21 25.81 -20.31 0.68
CA ILE A 21 25.65 -19.11 -0.14
C ILE A 21 25.21 -19.49 -1.56
N VAL A 22 25.86 -20.47 -2.18
CA VAL A 22 25.48 -20.96 -3.52
C VAL A 22 24.06 -21.50 -3.52
N TRP A 23 23.71 -22.30 -2.50
CA TRP A 23 22.34 -22.82 -2.34
C TRP A 23 21.32 -21.68 -2.17
N ALA A 24 21.61 -20.69 -1.36
CA ALA A 24 20.73 -19.52 -1.15
C ALA A 24 20.54 -18.74 -2.46
N VAL A 25 21.62 -18.47 -3.20
CA VAL A 25 21.56 -17.77 -4.50
C VAL A 25 20.69 -18.54 -5.50
N ILE A 26 20.87 -19.86 -5.60
CA ILE A 26 20.07 -20.73 -6.48
C ILE A 26 18.61 -20.75 -6.02
N PHE A 27 18.36 -20.89 -4.71
CA PHE A 27 17.00 -20.92 -4.17
C PHE A 27 16.25 -19.61 -4.41
N PHE A 28 16.88 -18.46 -4.13
CA PHE A 28 16.28 -17.15 -4.39
C PHE A 28 16.10 -16.91 -5.91
N GLY A 29 17.07 -17.32 -6.73
CA GLY A 29 16.96 -17.26 -8.19
C GLY A 29 15.77 -18.05 -8.71
N LEU A 30 15.60 -19.31 -8.28
CA LEU A 30 14.46 -20.15 -8.66
C LEU A 30 13.12 -19.60 -8.16
N ARG A 31 13.10 -18.99 -6.98
CA ARG A 31 11.90 -18.36 -6.43
C ARG A 31 11.45 -17.15 -7.26
N ILE A 32 12.39 -16.34 -7.73
CA ILE A 32 12.11 -15.18 -8.61
C ILE A 32 11.58 -15.67 -9.97
N VAL A 33 12.20 -16.71 -10.54
CA VAL A 33 11.81 -17.31 -11.82
C VAL A 33 10.37 -17.87 -11.78
N ARG A 34 9.97 -18.48 -10.65
CA ARG A 34 8.66 -19.13 -10.51
C ARG A 34 7.48 -18.16 -10.64
N ASN A 35 7.70 -16.87 -10.37
CA ASN A 35 6.63 -15.86 -10.40
C ASN A 35 6.40 -15.21 -11.77
N ASN A 36 7.25 -15.50 -12.78
CA ASN A 36 7.13 -14.86 -14.09
C ASN A 36 7.15 -15.89 -15.22
N SER A 37 6.02 -16.04 -15.93
CA SER A 37 5.86 -17.03 -17.01
C SER A 37 6.84 -16.83 -18.17
N ARG A 38 7.26 -15.60 -18.47
CA ARG A 38 8.26 -15.29 -19.53
C ARG A 38 9.65 -15.79 -19.15
N THR A 39 10.04 -15.61 -17.91
CA THR A 39 11.36 -16.03 -17.39
C THR A 39 11.50 -17.56 -17.39
N ILE A 40 10.40 -18.30 -17.11
CA ILE A 40 10.38 -19.78 -17.18
C ILE A 40 10.69 -20.29 -18.59
N GLN A 41 10.18 -19.62 -19.63
CA GLN A 41 10.44 -20.03 -21.03
C GLN A 41 11.90 -19.87 -21.41
N ILE A 42 12.56 -18.80 -20.97
CA ILE A 42 13.99 -18.57 -21.21
C ILE A 42 14.84 -19.65 -20.53
N PHE A 43 14.52 -19.97 -19.26
CA PHE A 43 15.21 -21.05 -18.54
C PHE A 43 15.08 -22.43 -19.21
N LYS A 44 13.87 -22.75 -19.73
CA LYS A 44 13.66 -23.98 -20.52
C LYS A 44 14.52 -24.01 -21.78
N GLY A 45 14.64 -22.85 -22.46
CA GLY A 45 15.49 -22.73 -23.64
C GLY A 45 16.98 -22.98 -23.33
N ILE A 46 17.50 -22.38 -22.27
CA ILE A 46 18.88 -22.56 -21.82
C ILE A 46 19.13 -24.03 -21.42
N LEU A 47 18.22 -24.61 -20.62
CA LEU A 47 18.30 -26.01 -20.20
C LEU A 47 18.33 -26.97 -21.41
N PHE A 48 17.52 -26.69 -22.45
CA PHE A 48 17.48 -27.46 -23.68
C PHE A 48 18.86 -27.45 -24.38
N ILE A 49 19.53 -26.29 -24.46
CA ILE A 49 20.87 -26.18 -25.07
C ILE A 49 21.90 -27.02 -24.28
N PHE A 50 21.84 -27.02 -22.94
CA PHE A 50 22.70 -27.85 -22.10
C PHE A 50 22.48 -29.36 -22.33
N ILE A 51 21.21 -29.78 -22.47
CA ILE A 51 20.86 -31.17 -22.74
C ILE A 51 21.40 -31.58 -24.11
N VAL A 52 21.21 -30.75 -25.16
CA VAL A 52 21.73 -31.03 -26.52
C VAL A 52 23.25 -31.14 -26.51
N LYS A 53 23.95 -30.25 -25.79
CA LYS A 53 25.41 -30.33 -25.64
C LYS A 53 25.84 -31.60 -24.93
N GLY A 54 25.17 -31.98 -23.84
CA GLY A 54 25.47 -33.24 -23.12
C GLY A 54 25.32 -34.46 -24.00
N ILE A 55 24.26 -34.55 -24.80
CA ILE A 55 24.01 -35.63 -25.73
C ILE A 55 25.08 -35.64 -26.85
N ALA A 56 25.40 -34.46 -27.41
CA ALA A 56 26.43 -34.33 -28.45
C ALA A 56 27.80 -34.77 -27.96
N MET A 57 28.15 -34.50 -26.70
CA MET A 57 29.40 -34.94 -26.08
C MET A 57 29.43 -36.47 -25.89
N LEU A 58 28.33 -37.09 -25.48
CA LEU A 58 28.22 -38.53 -25.26
C LEU A 58 28.33 -39.32 -26.60
N ILE A 59 27.76 -38.77 -27.68
CA ILE A 59 27.76 -39.43 -29.02
C ILE A 59 29.04 -39.09 -29.81
N GLY A 60 29.84 -38.10 -29.37
CA GLY A 60 31.06 -37.67 -30.05
C GLY A 60 30.81 -36.74 -31.26
N LEU A 61 29.70 -36.02 -31.30
CA LEU A 61 29.33 -35.11 -32.39
C LEU A 61 30.11 -33.79 -32.27
N THR A 62 31.25 -33.67 -32.96
CA THR A 62 32.17 -32.52 -32.86
C THR A 62 31.56 -31.21 -33.34
N THR A 63 30.79 -31.23 -34.44
CA THR A 63 30.16 -30.03 -35.03
C THR A 63 29.07 -29.44 -34.14
N ILE A 64 28.20 -30.30 -33.60
CA ILE A 64 27.11 -29.87 -32.69
C ILE A 64 27.71 -29.34 -31.39
N ASN A 65 28.75 -29.99 -30.87
CA ASN A 65 29.43 -29.54 -29.67
C ASN A 65 30.05 -28.13 -29.86
N TYR A 66 30.73 -27.91 -31.01
CA TYR A 66 31.29 -26.60 -31.36
C TYR A 66 30.21 -25.50 -31.44
N ILE A 67 29.07 -25.79 -32.10
CA ILE A 67 27.94 -24.84 -32.21
C ILE A 67 27.36 -24.55 -30.81
N ALA A 68 27.18 -25.59 -29.98
CA ALA A 68 26.68 -25.44 -28.63
C ALA A 68 27.62 -24.57 -27.76
N ASP A 69 28.95 -24.78 -27.89
CA ASP A 69 29.94 -23.95 -27.19
C ASP A 69 29.89 -22.50 -27.63
N MET A 70 29.72 -22.24 -28.92
CA MET A 70 29.58 -20.90 -29.47
C MET A 70 28.31 -20.22 -28.92
N VAL A 71 27.16 -20.90 -28.93
CA VAL A 71 25.91 -20.38 -28.40
C VAL A 71 26.00 -20.12 -26.91
N LEU A 72 26.61 -21.01 -26.13
CA LEU A 72 26.78 -20.83 -24.68
C LEU A 72 27.74 -19.70 -24.36
N SER A 73 28.83 -19.50 -25.14
CA SER A 73 29.77 -18.40 -24.94
C SER A 73 29.11 -17.03 -25.14
N TRP A 74 28.27 -16.89 -26.15
CA TRP A 74 27.46 -15.68 -26.37
C TRP A 74 26.20 -15.60 -25.50
N GLY A 75 25.80 -16.75 -24.95
CA GLY A 75 24.57 -16.86 -24.14
C GLY A 75 24.55 -15.95 -22.95
N VAL A 76 25.69 -15.70 -22.31
CA VAL A 76 25.79 -14.76 -21.16
C VAL A 76 25.38 -13.35 -21.57
N VAL A 77 25.85 -12.87 -22.73
CA VAL A 77 25.51 -11.55 -23.26
C VAL A 77 24.02 -11.47 -23.57
N VAL A 78 23.48 -12.52 -24.21
CA VAL A 78 22.04 -12.59 -24.53
C VAL A 78 21.20 -12.60 -23.27
N VAL A 79 21.60 -13.35 -22.24
CA VAL A 79 20.91 -13.36 -20.93
C VAL A 79 20.90 -11.97 -20.30
N VAL A 80 22.04 -11.28 -20.28
CA VAL A 80 22.12 -9.90 -19.73
C VAL A 80 21.20 -8.94 -20.48
N ILE A 81 21.13 -9.03 -21.81
CA ILE A 81 20.23 -8.19 -22.62
C ILE A 81 18.76 -8.49 -22.31
N ILE A 82 18.40 -9.78 -22.21
CA ILE A 82 17.02 -10.19 -21.92
C ILE A 82 16.59 -9.74 -20.50
N PHE A 83 17.49 -9.83 -19.52
CA PHE A 83 17.25 -9.43 -18.13
C PHE A 83 17.52 -7.95 -17.86
N GLN A 84 17.90 -7.16 -18.88
CA GLN A 84 18.13 -5.73 -18.74
C GLN A 84 16.95 -4.99 -18.08
N PRO A 85 15.66 -5.21 -18.46
CA PRO A 85 14.53 -4.54 -17.82
C PRO A 85 14.37 -4.93 -16.34
N GLU A 86 14.60 -6.20 -15.99
CA GLU A 86 14.52 -6.68 -14.61
C GLU A 86 15.64 -6.09 -13.74
N ILE A 87 16.88 -6.06 -14.26
CA ILE A 87 18.02 -5.42 -13.58
C ILE A 87 17.76 -3.93 -13.39
N ARG A 88 17.19 -3.25 -14.41
CA ARG A 88 16.81 -1.85 -14.31
C ARG A 88 15.79 -1.62 -13.20
N MET A 89 14.72 -2.43 -13.15
CA MET A 89 13.71 -2.35 -12.08
C MET A 89 14.31 -2.58 -10.69
N LEU A 90 15.24 -3.54 -10.55
CA LEU A 90 15.91 -3.79 -9.28
C LEU A 90 16.78 -2.62 -8.85
N LEU A 91 17.56 -2.03 -9.78
CA LEU A 91 18.39 -0.86 -9.49
C LEU A 91 17.53 0.37 -9.18
N GLU A 92 16.42 0.55 -9.86
CA GLU A 92 15.46 1.59 -9.56
C GLU A 92 14.82 1.41 -8.17
N LYS A 93 14.50 0.17 -7.77
CA LYS A 93 14.02 -0.15 -6.41
C LYS A 93 15.07 0.17 -5.35
N LEU A 94 16.33 -0.16 -5.60
CA LEU A 94 17.45 0.15 -4.69
C LEU A 94 17.74 1.66 -4.61
N GLY A 95 17.58 2.39 -5.72
CA GLY A 95 17.81 3.83 -5.79
C GLY A 95 16.68 4.69 -5.20
N LYS A 96 15.46 4.14 -5.09
CA LYS A 96 14.25 4.87 -4.66
C LYS A 96 13.91 4.64 -3.18
N THR A 97 14.88 4.68 -2.30
CA THR A 97 14.68 4.68 -0.83
C THR A 97 13.85 5.90 -0.35
N SER A 98 13.52 6.84 -1.24
CA SER A 98 12.90 8.12 -0.89
C SER A 98 11.40 8.06 -0.57
N VAL A 99 10.66 7.05 -1.06
CA VAL A 99 9.21 6.96 -0.79
C VAL A 99 8.95 6.37 0.60
N LEU A 100 9.73 5.35 0.96
CA LEU A 100 9.67 4.80 2.33
C LEU A 100 10.05 5.87 3.36
N THR A 101 11.05 6.72 3.06
CA THR A 101 11.45 7.85 3.92
C THR A 101 10.34 8.91 4.00
N ARG A 102 9.55 9.14 2.94
CA ARG A 102 8.40 10.05 2.98
C ARG A 102 7.26 9.50 3.84
N LEU A 103 6.96 8.21 3.77
CA LEU A 103 5.95 7.58 4.62
C LEU A 103 6.36 7.57 6.09
N ILE A 104 7.66 7.36 6.38
CA ILE A 104 8.21 7.40 7.74
C ILE A 104 8.22 8.83 8.31
N SER A 105 8.31 9.87 7.46
CA SER A 105 8.28 11.28 7.90
C SER A 105 6.88 11.82 8.18
N LEU A 106 5.80 11.08 7.83
CA LEU A 106 4.43 11.48 8.14
C LEU A 106 4.14 11.28 9.62
N SER A 107 3.51 12.29 10.22
CA SER A 107 2.98 12.19 11.59
C SER A 107 1.94 11.05 11.68
N ASN A 108 1.85 10.39 12.85
CA ASN A 108 0.82 9.38 13.09
C ASN A 108 -0.58 9.93 12.82
N ASN A 109 -0.85 11.17 13.21
CA ASN A 109 -2.13 11.86 12.96
C ASN A 109 -2.45 12.03 11.47
N GLU A 110 -1.46 12.32 10.62
CA GLU A 110 -1.68 12.46 9.17
C GLU A 110 -2.00 11.12 8.50
N ARG A 111 -1.37 10.04 8.96
CA ARG A 111 -1.66 8.68 8.47
C ARG A 111 -3.04 8.22 8.90
N GLU A 112 -3.39 8.44 10.16
CA GLU A 112 -4.70 8.11 10.69
C GLU A 112 -5.81 8.90 9.98
N HIS A 113 -5.59 10.19 9.76
CA HIS A 113 -6.52 11.03 9.00
C HIS A 113 -6.71 10.50 7.58
N LEU A 114 -5.62 10.15 6.87
CA LEU A 114 -5.69 9.56 5.53
C LEU A 114 -6.53 8.28 5.52
N VAL A 115 -6.26 7.36 6.45
CA VAL A 115 -6.99 6.09 6.53
C VAL A 115 -8.47 6.33 6.82
N ASN A 116 -8.79 7.23 7.76
CA ASN A 116 -10.16 7.57 8.11
C ASN A 116 -10.93 8.16 6.91
N GLU A 117 -10.32 9.10 6.16
CA GLU A 117 -10.94 9.70 4.97
C GLU A 117 -11.13 8.69 3.84
N LEU A 118 -10.16 7.80 3.61
CA LEU A 118 -10.26 6.72 2.62
C LEU A 118 -11.39 5.75 2.96
N VAL A 119 -11.44 5.29 4.21
CA VAL A 119 -12.46 4.32 4.65
C VAL A 119 -13.85 4.94 4.55
N LYS A 120 -14.03 6.19 5.02
CA LYS A 120 -15.28 6.94 4.94
C LYS A 120 -15.75 7.13 3.48
N ALA A 121 -14.81 7.46 2.56
CA ALA A 121 -15.11 7.59 1.15
C ALA A 121 -15.53 6.24 0.52
N CYS A 122 -14.80 5.16 0.82
CA CYS A 122 -15.14 3.83 0.33
C CYS A 122 -16.49 3.35 0.86
N GLU A 123 -16.81 3.59 2.13
CA GLU A 123 -18.10 3.27 2.73
C GLU A 123 -19.24 4.03 2.05
N GLN A 124 -19.08 5.33 1.84
CA GLN A 124 -20.09 6.15 1.16
C GLN A 124 -20.30 5.70 -0.29
N MET A 125 -19.21 5.49 -1.05
CA MET A 125 -19.29 5.02 -2.43
C MET A 125 -19.84 3.60 -2.53
N SER A 126 -19.54 2.72 -1.58
CA SER A 126 -20.11 1.39 -1.46
C SER A 126 -21.64 1.44 -1.27
N SER A 127 -22.12 2.29 -0.38
CA SER A 127 -23.57 2.45 -0.07
C SER A 127 -24.35 2.98 -1.28
N THR A 128 -23.75 3.87 -2.06
CA THR A 128 -24.35 4.48 -3.26
C THR A 128 -24.06 3.69 -4.55
N LYS A 129 -23.30 2.61 -4.46
CA LYS A 129 -22.79 1.84 -5.60
C LYS A 129 -22.06 2.71 -6.62
N THR A 130 -21.30 3.66 -6.15
CA THR A 130 -20.47 4.52 -6.99
C THR A 130 -19.14 3.80 -7.24
N GLY A 131 -18.87 3.48 -8.51
CA GLY A 131 -17.64 2.79 -8.91
C GLY A 131 -16.42 3.65 -8.70
N ALA A 132 -15.41 3.13 -7.96
CA ALA A 132 -14.16 3.85 -7.69
C ALA A 132 -12.93 2.96 -7.90
N LEU A 133 -11.82 3.60 -8.25
CA LEU A 133 -10.50 2.97 -8.41
C LEU A 133 -9.45 3.90 -7.80
N ILE A 134 -8.92 3.53 -6.64
CA ILE A 134 -7.99 4.35 -5.85
C ILE A 134 -6.71 3.55 -5.63
N SER A 135 -5.58 4.04 -6.15
CA SER A 135 -4.28 3.40 -6.01
C SER A 135 -3.38 4.18 -5.06
N LEU A 136 -2.85 3.48 -4.07
CA LEU A 136 -1.94 4.00 -3.06
C LEU A 136 -0.52 3.67 -3.48
N GLU A 137 0.29 4.68 -3.81
CA GLU A 137 1.70 4.51 -4.14
C GLU A 137 2.45 3.97 -2.92
N GLN A 138 3.26 2.94 -3.15
CA GLN A 138 4.12 2.34 -2.13
C GLN A 138 5.60 2.60 -2.47
N GLY A 139 6.44 1.58 -2.48
CA GLY A 139 7.87 1.69 -2.81
C GLY A 139 8.16 2.02 -4.27
N GLN A 140 7.32 1.58 -5.19
CA GLN A 140 7.44 1.89 -6.62
C GLN A 140 6.73 3.19 -6.97
N ASN A 141 7.43 4.05 -7.72
CA ASN A 141 6.89 5.33 -8.18
C ASN A 141 5.88 5.13 -9.32
N LEU A 142 4.69 5.71 -9.18
CA LEU A 142 3.62 5.68 -10.18
C LEU A 142 3.64 6.89 -11.13
N SER A 143 4.74 7.64 -11.22
CA SER A 143 4.83 8.89 -12.01
C SER A 143 4.44 8.73 -13.47
N ASP A 144 4.69 7.58 -14.09
CA ASP A 144 4.34 7.36 -15.49
C ASP A 144 2.82 7.21 -15.68
N TYR A 145 2.12 6.66 -14.68
CA TYR A 145 0.67 6.59 -14.67
C TYR A 145 0.04 7.93 -14.27
N ILE A 146 0.65 8.67 -13.35
CA ILE A 146 0.20 10.02 -12.95
C ILE A 146 0.16 10.97 -14.15
N LYS A 147 1.12 10.88 -15.06
CA LYS A 147 1.17 11.69 -16.29
C LYS A 147 0.00 11.42 -17.25
N THR A 148 -0.65 10.27 -17.15
CA THR A 148 -1.81 9.93 -17.99
C THR A 148 -3.11 10.56 -17.51
N GLY A 149 -3.14 10.97 -16.22
CA GLY A 149 -4.30 11.57 -15.58
C GLY A 149 -4.21 13.09 -15.46
N THR A 150 -5.24 13.66 -14.83
CA THR A 150 -5.30 15.08 -14.50
C THR A 150 -4.60 15.32 -13.16
N SER A 151 -3.55 16.13 -13.16
CA SER A 151 -2.79 16.50 -11.95
C SER A 151 -3.66 17.30 -10.98
N MET A 152 -3.65 16.93 -9.68
CA MET A 152 -4.48 17.56 -8.65
C MET A 152 -3.67 18.14 -7.49
N ASN A 153 -2.69 17.41 -6.95
CA ASN A 153 -1.88 17.81 -5.80
C ASN A 153 -2.70 18.34 -4.61
N SER A 154 -3.82 17.69 -4.29
CA SER A 154 -4.75 18.07 -3.22
C SER A 154 -4.67 17.11 -2.04
N GLN A 155 -5.10 17.55 -0.86
CA GLN A 155 -5.27 16.67 0.30
C GLN A 155 -6.38 15.66 0.04
N VAL A 156 -6.23 14.47 0.63
CA VAL A 156 -7.27 13.45 0.58
C VAL A 156 -8.40 13.84 1.53
N SER A 157 -9.62 13.88 1.02
CA SER A 157 -10.83 13.96 1.82
C SER A 157 -11.94 13.11 1.20
N CYS A 158 -12.86 12.64 2.04
CA CYS A 158 -14.00 11.84 1.62
C CYS A 158 -14.84 12.59 0.57
N GLU A 159 -15.10 13.87 0.80
CA GLU A 159 -15.93 14.71 -0.07
C GLU A 159 -15.30 14.88 -1.45
N LEU A 160 -13.97 15.06 -1.50
CA LEU A 160 -13.23 15.19 -2.76
C LEU A 160 -13.22 13.88 -3.54
N LEU A 161 -12.95 12.76 -2.88
CA LEU A 161 -12.96 11.44 -3.52
C LEU A 161 -14.36 11.11 -4.07
N CYS A 162 -15.42 11.31 -3.28
CA CYS A 162 -16.79 11.10 -3.73
C CYS A 162 -17.17 12.01 -4.91
N SER A 163 -16.66 13.25 -4.92
CA SER A 163 -16.89 14.20 -6.04
C SER A 163 -16.15 13.80 -7.30
N ILE A 164 -14.92 13.28 -7.18
CA ILE A 164 -14.15 12.79 -8.32
C ILE A 164 -14.87 11.63 -9.00
N PHE A 165 -15.34 10.64 -8.23
CA PHE A 165 -15.97 9.43 -8.76
C PHE A 165 -17.47 9.60 -9.07
N GLN A 166 -18.02 10.81 -8.88
CA GLN A 166 -19.41 11.10 -9.28
C GLN A 166 -19.59 10.82 -10.76
N TYR A 167 -20.55 9.95 -11.09
CA TYR A 167 -20.85 9.59 -12.48
C TYR A 167 -21.14 10.82 -13.36
N GLY A 168 -20.60 10.83 -14.58
CA GLY A 168 -20.77 11.92 -15.54
C GLY A 168 -19.81 13.09 -15.39
N THR A 169 -18.93 13.09 -14.39
CA THR A 169 -17.86 14.10 -14.28
C THR A 169 -16.64 13.74 -15.14
N PRO A 170 -15.82 14.69 -15.59
CA PRO A 170 -14.62 14.39 -16.40
C PRO A 170 -13.56 13.56 -15.67
N LEU A 171 -13.61 13.48 -14.35
CA LEU A 171 -12.58 12.83 -13.51
C LEU A 171 -12.94 11.42 -13.06
N HIS A 172 -14.19 10.97 -13.28
CA HIS A 172 -14.68 9.69 -12.73
C HIS A 172 -14.19 8.45 -13.50
N ASP A 173 -13.77 8.64 -14.76
CA ASP A 173 -13.31 7.54 -15.60
C ASP A 173 -11.79 7.40 -15.52
N GLY A 174 -11.33 6.42 -14.77
CA GLY A 174 -9.94 6.13 -14.50
C GLY A 174 -9.64 6.00 -13.01
N ALA A 175 -8.36 6.05 -12.68
CA ALA A 175 -7.88 5.87 -11.32
C ALA A 175 -7.50 7.20 -10.66
N VAL A 176 -7.73 7.27 -9.35
CA VAL A 176 -7.09 8.25 -8.47
C VAL A 176 -5.80 7.64 -7.95
N ILE A 177 -4.70 8.37 -8.04
CA ILE A 177 -3.40 7.95 -7.47
C ILE A 177 -3.08 8.85 -6.29
N ILE A 178 -2.79 8.21 -5.15
CA ILE A 178 -2.41 8.88 -3.91
C ILE A 178 -0.93 8.64 -3.66
N GLN A 179 -0.19 9.74 -3.49
CA GLN A 179 1.22 9.75 -3.10
C GLN A 179 1.37 10.33 -1.69
N GLY A 180 1.81 9.51 -0.74
CA GLY A 180 1.83 9.89 0.68
C GLY A 180 0.41 10.18 1.18
N VAL A 181 0.11 11.44 1.51
CA VAL A 181 -1.22 11.90 2.00
C VAL A 181 -1.97 12.76 0.99
N LYS A 182 -1.51 12.81 -0.26
CA LYS A 182 -2.09 13.69 -1.28
C LYS A 182 -2.59 12.92 -2.49
N ILE A 183 -3.69 13.38 -3.05
CA ILE A 183 -4.14 12.99 -4.38
C ILE A 183 -3.19 13.62 -5.40
N ALA A 184 -2.38 12.79 -6.06
CA ALA A 184 -1.45 13.24 -7.09
C ALA A 184 -2.18 13.55 -8.41
N CYS A 185 -3.09 12.66 -8.83
CA CYS A 185 -3.90 12.83 -10.02
C CYS A 185 -5.23 12.08 -9.92
N ALA A 186 -6.17 12.42 -10.80
CA ALA A 186 -7.40 11.68 -11.05
C ALA A 186 -7.51 11.31 -12.54
N ALA A 187 -8.40 10.40 -12.90
CA ALA A 187 -8.60 9.89 -14.25
C ALA A 187 -7.32 9.29 -14.87
N ALA A 188 -6.46 8.66 -14.07
CA ALA A 188 -5.27 7.99 -14.57
C ALA A 188 -5.62 6.67 -15.25
N TYR A 189 -4.90 6.35 -16.35
CA TYR A 189 -5.06 5.09 -17.05
C TYR A 189 -4.17 3.99 -16.47
N PHE A 190 -4.79 2.85 -16.17
CA PHE A 190 -4.07 1.63 -15.78
C PHE A 190 -4.26 0.54 -16.84
N PRO A 191 -3.21 -0.22 -17.18
CA PRO A 191 -3.32 -1.33 -18.10
C PRO A 191 -4.16 -2.46 -17.46
N PRO A 192 -5.15 -3.01 -18.16
CA PRO A 192 -5.92 -4.13 -17.65
C PRO A 192 -5.06 -5.40 -17.61
N THR A 193 -5.34 -6.28 -16.64
CA THR A 193 -4.69 -7.60 -16.57
C THR A 193 -5.09 -8.47 -17.77
N THR A 194 -4.14 -9.34 -18.17
CA THR A 194 -4.38 -10.40 -19.15
C THR A 194 -4.84 -11.71 -18.49
N LYS A 195 -4.88 -11.77 -17.15
CA LYS A 195 -5.41 -12.94 -16.44
C LYS A 195 -6.91 -13.09 -16.66
N GLU A 196 -7.35 -14.33 -16.72
CA GLU A 196 -8.79 -14.65 -16.72
C GLU A 196 -9.36 -14.34 -15.33
N LEU A 197 -10.23 -13.35 -15.28
CA LEU A 197 -11.00 -13.00 -14.09
C LEU A 197 -12.46 -13.38 -14.31
N PRO A 198 -13.21 -13.71 -13.25
CA PRO A 198 -14.65 -13.93 -13.33
C PRO A 198 -15.37 -12.79 -14.07
N THR A 199 -16.40 -13.11 -14.83
CA THR A 199 -17.17 -12.14 -15.64
C THR A 199 -17.86 -11.06 -14.82
N SER A 200 -18.06 -11.31 -13.51
CA SER A 200 -18.59 -10.35 -12.54
C SER A 200 -17.63 -9.19 -12.23
N TYR A 201 -16.37 -9.26 -12.67
CA TYR A 201 -15.41 -8.20 -12.47
C TYR A 201 -15.32 -7.30 -13.71
N GLY A 202 -15.76 -6.05 -13.54
CA GLY A 202 -15.76 -5.03 -14.60
C GLY A 202 -14.35 -4.45 -14.88
N ALA A 203 -14.33 -3.41 -15.71
CA ALA A 203 -13.08 -2.78 -16.18
C ALA A 203 -12.17 -2.27 -15.06
N ARG A 204 -12.75 -1.67 -13.99
CA ARG A 204 -11.99 -1.17 -12.84
C ARG A 204 -11.25 -2.29 -12.09
N HIS A 205 -11.88 -3.46 -11.92
CA HIS A 205 -11.22 -4.62 -11.30
C HIS A 205 -10.05 -5.13 -12.13
N ARG A 206 -10.22 -5.22 -13.45
CA ARG A 206 -9.17 -5.64 -14.38
C ARG A 206 -8.00 -4.67 -14.40
N ALA A 207 -8.27 -3.37 -14.33
CA ALA A 207 -7.25 -2.33 -14.24
C ALA A 207 -6.50 -2.38 -12.89
N ALA A 208 -7.21 -2.61 -11.79
CA ALA A 208 -6.62 -2.73 -10.46
C ALA A 208 -5.67 -3.94 -10.35
N VAL A 209 -6.10 -5.10 -10.84
CA VAL A 209 -5.24 -6.28 -10.89
C VAL A 209 -4.03 -6.01 -11.79
N GLY A 210 -4.24 -5.43 -12.99
CA GLY A 210 -3.18 -5.14 -13.93
C GLY A 210 -2.09 -4.23 -13.38
N ILE A 211 -2.45 -3.14 -12.69
CA ILE A 211 -1.44 -2.27 -12.05
C ILE A 211 -0.74 -2.98 -10.90
N SER A 212 -1.43 -3.79 -10.11
CA SER A 212 -0.85 -4.51 -8.97
C SER A 212 0.06 -5.69 -9.39
N GLU A 213 -0.01 -6.16 -10.65
CA GLU A 213 0.90 -7.16 -11.20
C GLU A 213 2.29 -6.58 -11.52
N ILE A 214 2.35 -5.31 -11.89
CA ILE A 214 3.55 -4.64 -12.40
C ILE A 214 4.14 -3.64 -11.41
N THR A 215 3.41 -3.32 -10.34
CA THR A 215 3.85 -2.42 -9.26
C THR A 215 3.54 -3.05 -7.90
N ASP A 216 4.07 -2.44 -6.83
CA ASP A 216 3.77 -2.78 -5.45
C ASP A 216 2.65 -1.92 -4.85
N SER A 217 1.88 -1.22 -5.71
CA SER A 217 0.77 -0.39 -5.27
C SER A 217 -0.37 -1.21 -4.67
N ILE A 218 -1.02 -0.64 -3.67
CA ILE A 218 -2.27 -1.15 -3.11
C ILE A 218 -3.41 -0.42 -3.81
N THR A 219 -4.25 -1.15 -4.53
CA THR A 219 -5.34 -0.53 -5.28
C THR A 219 -6.69 -0.95 -4.72
N ILE A 220 -7.47 0.02 -4.25
CA ILE A 220 -8.80 -0.15 -3.69
C ILE A 220 -9.83 0.04 -4.81
N ILE A 221 -10.81 -0.84 -4.88
CA ILE A 221 -11.89 -0.82 -5.86
C ILE A 221 -13.22 -0.81 -5.13
N VAL A 222 -14.13 0.04 -5.54
CA VAL A 222 -15.56 -0.05 -5.19
C VAL A 222 -16.33 -0.44 -6.45
N SER A 223 -17.09 -1.53 -6.35
CA SER A 223 -17.88 -2.04 -7.48
C SER A 223 -19.15 -1.22 -7.69
N GLU A 224 -19.38 -0.75 -8.90
CA GLU A 224 -20.61 -0.04 -9.27
C GLU A 224 -21.83 -0.97 -9.36
N GLU A 225 -21.61 -2.27 -9.54
CA GLU A 225 -22.69 -3.25 -9.64
C GLU A 225 -23.14 -3.73 -8.25
N THR A 226 -22.18 -4.13 -7.43
CA THR A 226 -22.45 -4.78 -6.14
C THR A 226 -22.29 -3.86 -4.93
N GLY A 227 -21.49 -2.80 -5.04
CA GLY A 227 -21.04 -1.99 -3.93
C GLY A 227 -19.90 -2.62 -3.12
N ASN A 228 -19.43 -3.81 -3.48
CA ASN A 228 -18.35 -4.48 -2.76
C ASN A 228 -17.05 -3.69 -2.86
N ILE A 229 -16.33 -3.64 -1.73
CA ILE A 229 -15.00 -3.06 -1.66
C ILE A 229 -14.00 -4.20 -1.83
N SER A 230 -13.03 -4.02 -2.72
CA SER A 230 -11.98 -4.99 -2.97
C SER A 230 -10.61 -4.31 -2.96
N ILE A 231 -9.56 -5.06 -2.63
CA ILE A 231 -8.17 -4.62 -2.72
C ILE A 231 -7.45 -5.54 -3.71
N ALA A 232 -6.73 -4.92 -4.65
CA ALA A 232 -5.78 -5.59 -5.52
C ALA A 232 -4.35 -5.29 -5.03
N GLU A 233 -3.58 -6.35 -4.75
CA GLU A 233 -2.19 -6.30 -4.33
C GLU A 233 -1.44 -7.49 -4.92
N SER A 234 -0.26 -7.27 -5.53
CA SER A 234 0.59 -8.32 -6.11
C SER A 234 -0.13 -9.23 -7.13
N GLY A 235 -1.11 -8.70 -7.85
CA GLY A 235 -1.91 -9.42 -8.84
C GLY A 235 -3.05 -10.27 -8.28
N ASP A 236 -3.28 -10.22 -6.97
CA ASP A 236 -4.39 -10.88 -6.28
C ASP A 236 -5.48 -9.86 -5.94
N LEU A 237 -6.74 -10.31 -5.97
CA LEU A 237 -7.91 -9.49 -5.65
C LEU A 237 -8.66 -10.14 -4.48
N LYS A 238 -8.92 -9.36 -3.43
CA LYS A 238 -9.67 -9.82 -2.25
C LYS A 238 -10.75 -8.82 -1.89
N VAL A 239 -11.93 -9.33 -1.47
CA VAL A 239 -13.05 -8.52 -1.00
C VAL A 239 -12.91 -8.25 0.49
N TYR A 240 -13.22 -7.04 0.90
CA TYR A 240 -13.12 -6.56 2.27
C TYR A 240 -14.43 -5.92 2.73
N SER A 241 -14.82 -6.14 3.98
CA SER A 241 -15.79 -5.26 4.65
C SER A 241 -15.14 -3.94 5.04
N VAL A 242 -15.94 -2.92 5.35
CA VAL A 242 -15.45 -1.60 5.78
C VAL A 242 -14.51 -1.71 7.00
N ALA A 243 -14.87 -2.54 7.98
CA ALA A 243 -14.03 -2.78 9.16
C ALA A 243 -12.70 -3.46 8.83
N GLN A 244 -12.74 -4.45 7.93
CA GLN A 244 -11.52 -5.13 7.46
C GLN A 244 -10.63 -4.21 6.61
N LEU A 245 -11.22 -3.35 5.77
CA LEU A 245 -10.50 -2.32 5.01
C LEU A 245 -9.76 -1.38 5.98
N ARG A 246 -10.46 -0.90 7.03
CA ARG A 246 -9.85 -0.04 8.04
C ARG A 246 -8.68 -0.73 8.73
N ALA A 247 -8.87 -1.94 9.24
CA ALA A 247 -7.81 -2.71 9.90
C ALA A 247 -6.60 -2.93 8.98
N TYR A 248 -6.84 -3.33 7.73
CA TYR A 248 -5.79 -3.52 6.74
C TYR A 248 -4.98 -2.22 6.47
N LEU A 249 -5.67 -1.09 6.28
CA LEU A 249 -5.00 0.19 6.02
C LEU A 249 -4.25 0.71 7.25
N MET A 250 -4.81 0.57 8.47
CA MET A 250 -4.13 0.95 9.72
C MET A 250 -2.83 0.15 9.90
N GLU A 251 -2.87 -1.17 9.70
CA GLU A 251 -1.68 -2.02 9.74
C GLU A 251 -0.66 -1.61 8.69
N ARG A 252 -1.11 -1.36 7.45
CA ARG A 252 -0.21 -1.03 6.33
C ARG A 252 0.48 0.30 6.50
N TYR A 253 -0.21 1.30 7.05
CA TYR A 253 0.34 2.62 7.34
C TYR A 253 1.01 2.71 8.72
N GLN A 254 1.07 1.61 9.48
CA GLN A 254 1.64 1.56 10.83
C GLN A 254 1.07 2.66 11.73
N VAL A 255 -0.24 2.84 11.67
CA VAL A 255 -0.95 3.75 12.57
C VAL A 255 -1.05 3.05 13.91
N GLU A 256 -0.34 3.56 14.92
CA GLU A 256 -0.55 3.12 16.29
C GLU A 256 -1.96 3.54 16.70
N SER A 257 -2.83 2.56 16.96
CA SER A 257 -4.09 2.84 17.63
C SER A 257 -3.72 3.39 19.00
N LEU A 258 -3.97 4.67 19.22
CA LEU A 258 -4.12 5.17 20.58
C LEU A 258 -5.36 4.43 21.10
N ASP A 259 -5.12 3.35 21.84
CA ASP A 259 -6.18 2.71 22.59
C ASP A 259 -6.95 3.85 23.28
N GLU A 260 -8.24 3.91 23.03
CA GLU A 260 -9.13 4.76 23.81
C GLU A 260 -8.84 4.40 25.27
N GLU A 261 -8.03 5.21 25.95
CA GLU A 261 -7.98 5.18 27.40
C GLU A 261 -9.42 5.41 27.81
N GLU A 262 -10.11 4.32 28.17
CA GLU A 262 -11.34 4.44 28.94
C GLU A 262 -11.06 5.46 30.04
N PRO A 263 -11.85 6.53 30.15
CA PRO A 263 -11.66 7.47 31.24
C PRO A 263 -11.80 6.64 32.52
N GLN A 264 -10.68 6.31 33.14
CA GLN A 264 -10.66 5.79 34.49
C GLN A 264 -11.38 6.84 35.32
N SER A 265 -12.64 6.57 35.62
CA SER A 265 -13.41 7.30 36.60
C SER A 265 -12.72 7.07 37.93
N VAL A 266 -11.78 7.94 38.25
CA VAL A 266 -11.27 8.09 39.62
C VAL A 266 -12.39 8.73 40.42
N PHE A 267 -13.40 7.95 40.78
CA PHE A 267 -14.24 8.24 41.89
C PHE A 267 -13.44 7.86 43.15
N GLU A 268 -12.64 8.78 43.67
CA GLU A 268 -12.27 8.73 45.08
C GLU A 268 -13.53 9.03 45.90
N PRO A 269 -13.97 8.10 46.78
CA PRO A 269 -15.03 8.42 47.69
C PRO A 269 -14.46 9.42 48.70
N VAL A 270 -14.93 10.67 48.63
CA VAL A 270 -14.71 11.64 49.69
C VAL A 270 -15.38 11.12 50.95
N ALA A 271 -14.57 10.72 51.93
CA ALA A 271 -15.05 10.36 53.26
C ALA A 271 -15.80 11.56 53.87
N ALA A 272 -17.08 11.39 54.05
CA ALA A 272 -17.89 12.32 54.81
C ALA A 272 -17.40 12.29 56.27
N LYS A 273 -16.92 13.43 56.75
CA LYS A 273 -16.81 13.68 58.18
C LYS A 273 -18.20 13.99 58.67
N GLU A 274 -18.69 13.12 59.56
CA GLU A 274 -19.81 13.40 60.46
C GLU A 274 -19.40 14.53 61.40
N GLU A 275 -20.07 15.65 61.33
CA GLU A 275 -20.18 16.63 62.40
C GLU A 275 -21.67 16.71 62.77
N ASP A 276 -21.94 16.25 63.99
CA ASP A 276 -23.19 16.40 64.72
C ASP A 276 -23.47 17.88 64.95
N GLU A 277 -24.67 18.35 64.55
CA GLU A 277 -25.36 19.40 65.25
C GLU A 277 -26.88 19.27 65.02
N GLU A 278 -27.54 19.22 66.14
CA GLU A 278 -28.97 19.17 66.36
C GLU A 278 -29.72 20.42 65.87
N ASN A 279 -30.91 20.19 65.45
CA ASN A 279 -32.17 20.90 65.87
C ASN A 279 -32.95 21.63 64.78
N GLU A 280 -34.20 21.31 64.87
CA GLU A 280 -35.46 22.05 64.64
C GLU A 280 -36.06 22.29 63.25
N SER A 281 -37.11 21.51 63.09
CA SER A 281 -38.49 21.88 62.62
C SER A 281 -38.62 22.88 61.46
N GLY A 282 -39.36 22.47 60.46
CA GLY A 282 -40.10 23.43 59.58
C GLY A 282 -40.41 22.84 58.20
N ASP A 283 -41.62 22.41 58.08
CA ASP A 283 -42.44 22.18 56.91
C ASP A 283 -42.16 23.19 55.78
N ASP A 284 -42.01 22.73 54.51
CA ASP A 284 -42.76 23.23 53.37
C ASP A 284 -42.13 22.84 52.00
N LEU A 285 -42.89 22.08 51.24
CA LEU A 285 -43.16 22.18 49.80
C LEU A 285 -42.04 22.42 48.76
N ILE A 286 -41.95 21.44 47.86
CA ILE A 286 -41.34 21.41 46.53
C ILE A 286 -41.65 22.67 45.68
N PRO A 287 -40.73 23.14 44.81
CA PRO A 287 -40.88 22.77 43.41
C PRO A 287 -39.57 22.51 42.62
N THR A 288 -39.72 21.62 41.67
CA THR A 288 -38.93 21.32 40.51
C THR A 288 -38.45 22.57 39.76
N GLU A 289 -37.15 22.79 39.60
CA GLU A 289 -36.64 23.67 38.55
C GLU A 289 -35.44 23.09 37.78
N ALA A 290 -35.58 23.27 36.48
CA ALA A 290 -34.72 22.77 35.45
C ALA A 290 -33.31 23.39 35.49
N VAL A 291 -32.28 22.55 35.34
CA VAL A 291 -30.90 23.00 35.16
C VAL A 291 -30.71 23.45 33.72
N ILE A 292 -30.64 24.76 33.51
CA ILE A 292 -30.23 25.37 32.24
C ILE A 292 -28.72 25.50 32.23
N VAL A 293 -28.07 24.69 31.38
CA VAL A 293 -26.62 24.81 31.07
C VAL A 293 -26.41 26.02 30.16
N LYS A 294 -25.86 27.12 30.71
CA LYS A 294 -25.43 28.29 29.93
C LYS A 294 -24.11 28.02 29.22
N TYR A 295 -24.14 27.84 27.90
CA TYR A 295 -22.97 27.92 27.05
C TYR A 295 -22.43 29.34 26.94
N ARG A 296 -21.27 29.59 27.50
CA ARG A 296 -20.57 30.89 27.41
C ARG A 296 -19.76 30.95 26.11
N ARG A 297 -20.30 31.65 25.12
CA ARG A 297 -19.66 31.95 23.83
C ARG A 297 -18.65 33.09 24.02
N ASN A 298 -17.35 32.79 24.00
CA ASN A 298 -16.31 33.82 23.99
C ASN A 298 -16.25 34.47 22.61
N ARG A 299 -16.75 35.67 22.48
CA ARG A 299 -16.56 36.58 21.35
C ARG A 299 -15.42 37.54 21.72
N THR A 300 -14.22 37.30 21.20
CA THR A 300 -13.18 38.34 21.17
C THR A 300 -13.39 39.21 19.95
N GLY A 301 -13.74 40.46 20.21
CA GLY A 301 -13.98 41.48 19.20
C GLY A 301 -12.71 41.93 18.52
N ARG A 302 -12.72 41.94 17.20
CA ARG A 302 -11.74 42.63 16.36
C ARG A 302 -12.33 43.90 15.80
N LYS A 303 -11.97 45.04 16.42
CA LYS A 303 -12.28 46.39 15.97
C LYS A 303 -11.71 46.64 14.57
N ARG A 304 -12.58 46.87 13.58
CA ARG A 304 -12.22 47.46 12.28
C ARG A 304 -12.07 48.98 12.47
N ARG A 305 -10.86 49.50 12.31
CA ARG A 305 -10.61 50.92 12.06
C ARG A 305 -10.94 51.24 10.59
N ARG A 306 -12.01 52.02 10.39
CA ARG A 306 -12.20 52.78 9.17
C ARG A 306 -11.25 53.99 9.21
N LYS A 307 -10.45 54.20 8.17
CA LYS A 307 -9.85 55.48 7.79
C LYS A 307 -10.35 55.77 6.38
N GLY A 308 -11.14 56.80 6.27
CA GLY A 308 -11.46 57.43 5.02
C GLY A 308 -10.42 58.51 4.70
N SER A 309 -10.36 58.87 3.45
CA SER A 309 -9.82 60.10 2.86
C SER A 309 -9.84 59.87 1.37
N ASP A 310 -10.71 60.38 0.60
CA ASP A 310 -10.82 61.69 -0.05
C ASP A 310 -9.63 62.05 -0.94
N ARG A 311 -9.99 62.35 -2.22
CA ARG A 311 -9.31 63.19 -3.25
C ARG A 311 -8.10 62.57 -3.95
N SER A 312 -8.13 62.35 -5.23
CA SER A 312 -8.24 63.23 -6.42
C SER A 312 -8.37 62.35 -7.66
#